data_540304386ecf2948341013655c870e98
#
_entry.id   540304386ecf2948341013655c870e98
#
_cell.length_a   1.000
_cell.length_b   1.000
_cell.length_c   1.000
_cell.angle_alpha   90.00
_cell.angle_beta   90.00
_cell.angle_gamma   90.00
#
_symmetry.space_group_name_H-M   'P 1'
#
loop_
_entity.id
_entity.type
_entity.pdbx_description
1 polymer ?
#
loop_
_entity_poly.entity_id
_entity_poly.type
_entity_poly.pdbx_seq_one_letter_code
_entity_poly.pdbx_strand_id
1 'polypeptide(L)' 'MENSIQIAWDYLERSGDLGDPSVASKVLLESVETMVRRGERRVLMLSNTAISDYKKFRADRPLELVT' A
#
# COMPACT_ATOMS: atom_id res chain seq x y z
N MET A 1 -7.47 -13.74 -11.36
CA MET A 1 -7.83 -12.37 -11.01
C MET A 1 -6.82 -11.77 -10.04
N GLU A 2 -6.50 -10.54 -10.26
CA GLU A 2 -5.50 -9.86 -9.47
C GLU A 2 -5.98 -9.57 -8.06
N ASN A 3 -5.21 -9.97 -7.06
CA ASN A 3 -5.58 -9.81 -5.66
C ASN A 3 -4.52 -9.10 -4.82
N SER A 4 -3.55 -8.49 -5.47
CA SER A 4 -2.44 -7.89 -4.71
C SER A 4 -2.92 -6.83 -3.74
N ILE A 5 -3.92 -6.04 -4.12
CA ILE A 5 -4.46 -5.01 -3.23
C ILE A 5 -5.16 -5.67 -2.04
N GLN A 6 -5.90 -6.73 -2.29
CA GLN A 6 -6.59 -7.44 -1.22
C GLN A 6 -5.58 -8.05 -0.24
N ILE A 7 -4.52 -8.61 -0.76
CA ILE A 7 -3.48 -9.20 0.09
C ILE A 7 -2.83 -8.13 0.96
N ALA A 8 -2.50 -6.99 0.36
CA ALA A 8 -1.89 -5.91 1.10
C ALA A 8 -2.85 -5.36 2.15
N TRP A 9 -4.11 -5.23 1.78
CA TRP A 9 -5.15 -4.76 2.70
C TRP A 9 -5.25 -5.66 3.92
N ASP A 10 -5.37 -6.98 3.67
CA ASP A 10 -5.49 -7.93 4.76
C ASP A 10 -4.30 -7.87 5.70
N TYR A 11 -3.11 -7.78 5.13
CA TYR A 11 -1.90 -7.72 5.93
C TYR A 11 -1.90 -6.49 6.83
N LEU A 12 -2.21 -5.34 6.26
CA LEU A 12 -2.20 -4.09 7.01
C LEU A 12 -3.29 -4.07 8.07
N GLU A 13 -4.43 -4.64 7.76
CA GLU A 13 -5.52 -4.69 8.71
C GLU A 13 -5.14 -5.55 9.91
N ARG A 14 -4.52 -6.69 9.66
CA ARG A 14 -4.14 -7.60 10.74
C ARG A 14 -3.04 -7.03 11.61
N SER A 15 -2.13 -6.30 11.00
CA SER A 15 -1.01 -5.72 11.75
C SER A 15 -1.38 -4.44 12.46
N GLY A 16 -2.58 -3.91 12.19
CA GLY A 16 -3.03 -2.67 12.81
C GLY A 16 -2.47 -1.43 12.14
N ASP A 17 -1.90 -1.56 10.97
CA ASP A 17 -1.29 -0.44 10.27
C ASP A 17 -2.20 0.18 9.22
N LEU A 18 -3.41 -0.33 9.06
CA LEU A 18 -4.27 0.14 7.98
C LEU A 18 -4.67 1.61 8.10
N GLY A 19 -5.04 2.02 9.29
CA GLY A 19 -5.46 3.41 9.50
C GLY A 19 -6.76 3.74 8.78
N ASP A 20 -6.78 4.87 8.10
CA ASP A 20 -7.96 5.34 7.38
C ASP A 20 -8.17 4.50 6.12
N PRO A 21 -9.30 3.78 6.02
CA PRO A 21 -9.55 2.92 4.85
C PRO A 21 -9.53 3.66 3.53
N SER A 22 -10.05 4.87 3.50
CA SER A 22 -10.08 5.65 2.25
C SER A 22 -8.68 5.97 1.78
N VAL A 23 -7.83 6.38 2.70
CA VAL A 23 -6.45 6.72 2.35
C VAL A 23 -5.69 5.46 1.97
N ALA A 24 -5.86 4.39 2.73
CA ALA A 24 -5.17 3.14 2.44
C ALA A 24 -5.52 2.63 1.05
N SER A 25 -6.81 2.65 0.72
CA SER A 25 -7.26 2.19 -0.58
C SER A 25 -6.58 2.97 -1.70
N LYS A 26 -6.53 4.28 -1.56
CA LYS A 26 -5.94 5.13 -2.58
C LYS A 26 -4.45 4.88 -2.74
N VAL A 27 -3.73 4.83 -1.63
CA VAL A 27 -2.28 4.66 -1.68
C VAL A 27 -1.93 3.29 -2.23
N LEU A 28 -2.61 2.25 -1.77
CA LEU A 28 -2.34 0.90 -2.25
C LEU A 28 -2.62 0.78 -3.74
N LEU A 29 -3.72 1.35 -4.19
CA LEU A 29 -4.07 1.29 -5.60
C LEU A 29 -3.03 2.00 -6.45
N GLU A 30 -2.61 3.18 -6.05
CA GLU A 30 -1.60 3.92 -6.78
C GLU A 30 -0.28 3.16 -6.87
N SER A 31 0.11 2.54 -5.78
CA SER A 31 1.34 1.79 -5.74
C SER A 31 1.29 0.62 -6.72
N VAL A 32 0.20 -0.13 -6.69
CA VAL A 32 0.05 -1.27 -7.59
C VAL A 32 0.00 -0.83 -9.03
N GLU A 33 -0.73 0.24 -9.32
CA GLU A 33 -0.81 0.74 -10.69
C GLU A 33 0.55 1.13 -11.23
N THR A 34 1.35 1.78 -10.41
CA THR A 34 2.68 2.19 -10.82
C THR A 34 3.53 0.98 -11.17
N MET A 35 3.46 -0.06 -10.34
CA MET A 35 4.22 -1.28 -10.58
C MET A 35 3.77 -1.97 -11.87
N VAL A 36 2.48 -2.02 -12.09
CA VAL A 36 1.94 -2.66 -13.30
C VAL A 36 2.40 -1.91 -14.54
N ARG A 37 2.43 -0.59 -14.49
CA ARG A 37 2.90 0.21 -15.61
C ARG A 37 4.36 -0.08 -15.93
N ARG A 38 5.13 -0.44 -14.92
CA ARG A 38 6.54 -0.78 -15.12
C ARG A 38 6.73 -2.21 -15.60
N GLY A 39 5.64 -2.96 -15.72
CA GLY A 39 5.72 -4.32 -16.22
C GLY A 39 5.74 -5.38 -15.14
N GLU A 40 5.61 -4.99 -13.89
CA GLU A 40 5.58 -5.96 -12.81
C GLU A 40 4.22 -6.62 -12.76
N ARG A 41 4.19 -7.96 -12.74
CA ARG A 41 2.94 -8.68 -12.74
C ARG A 41 2.85 -9.74 -11.66
N ARG A 42 3.89 -9.91 -10.87
CA ARG A 42 3.89 -10.91 -9.81
C ARG A 42 3.11 -10.37 -8.62
N VAL A 43 2.10 -11.12 -8.22
CA VAL A 43 1.20 -10.69 -7.14
C VAL A 43 1.97 -10.41 -5.85
N LEU A 44 2.90 -11.29 -5.49
CA LEU A 44 3.67 -11.09 -4.26
C LEU A 44 4.47 -9.79 -4.30
N MET A 45 5.09 -9.50 -5.45
CA MET A 45 5.85 -8.26 -5.55
C MET A 45 4.95 -7.04 -5.48
N LEU A 46 3.80 -7.12 -6.13
CA LEU A 46 2.85 -6.01 -6.12
C LEU A 46 2.36 -5.75 -4.69
N SER A 47 1.96 -6.80 -3.99
CA SER A 47 1.44 -6.62 -2.64
C SER A 47 2.52 -6.17 -1.68
N ASN A 48 3.72 -6.75 -1.75
CA ASN A 48 4.80 -6.36 -0.86
C ASN A 48 5.21 -4.91 -1.07
N THR A 49 5.29 -4.48 -2.32
CA THR A 49 5.65 -3.10 -2.61
C THR A 49 4.57 -2.15 -2.14
N ALA A 50 3.31 -2.52 -2.33
CA ALA A 50 2.21 -1.68 -1.88
C ALA A 50 2.23 -1.52 -0.37
N ILE A 51 2.47 -2.61 0.36
CA ILE A 51 2.55 -2.55 1.80
C ILE A 51 3.70 -1.65 2.24
N SER A 52 4.84 -1.82 1.62
CA SER A 52 6.03 -1.04 1.95
C SER A 52 5.78 0.44 1.68
N ASP A 53 5.18 0.76 0.54
CA ASP A 53 4.89 2.15 0.19
C ASP A 53 3.91 2.77 1.16
N TYR A 54 2.91 2.01 1.56
CA TYR A 54 1.92 2.53 2.50
C TYR A 54 2.55 2.81 3.86
N LYS A 55 3.42 1.93 4.31
CA LYS A 55 4.09 2.14 5.59
C LYS A 55 4.98 3.37 5.56
N LYS A 56 5.66 3.58 4.44
CA LYS A 56 6.46 4.79 4.27
C LYS A 56 5.59 6.04 4.28
N PHE A 57 4.47 5.96 3.60
CA PHE A 57 3.53 7.07 3.55
C PHE A 57 3.08 7.46 4.95
N ARG A 58 2.73 6.48 5.76
CA ARG A 58 2.28 6.76 7.11
C ARG A 58 3.40 7.26 8.00
N ALA A 59 4.59 6.73 7.81
CA ALA A 59 5.74 7.15 8.61
C ALA A 59 6.09 8.61 8.34
N ASP A 60 5.90 9.06 7.12
CA ASP A 60 6.22 10.45 6.76
C ASP A 60 5.18 11.44 7.24
N ARG A 61 3.91 11.01 7.39
CA ARG A 61 2.84 11.90 7.78
C ARG A 61 3.09 12.66 9.08
N PRO A 62 3.50 11.96 10.14
CA PRO A 62 3.73 12.65 11.41
C PRO A 62 4.77 13.77 11.29
N LEU A 63 5.77 13.56 10.47
CA LEU A 63 6.80 14.58 10.28
C LEU A 63 6.22 15.83 9.62
N GLU A 64 5.34 15.62 8.68
CA GLU A 64 4.69 16.75 8.01
C GLU A 64 3.79 17.51 8.96
N LEU A 65 3.12 16.80 9.84
CA LEU A 65 2.24 17.44 10.79
C LEU A 65 3.02 18.29 11.79
N VAL A 66 4.21 17.86 12.12
CA VAL A 66 5.03 18.59 13.07
C VAL A 66 5.51 19.91 12.48
N THR A 67 5.81 19.90 11.22
CA THR A 67 6.26 21.11 10.57
C THR A 67 5.11 22.01 10.19
#